data_57287803ea278984599ff6846c1854d8
#
_entry.id   57287803ea278984599ff6846c1854d8
#
_cell.length_a   1.000
_cell.length_b   1.000
_cell.length_c   1.000
_cell.angle_alpha   90.00
_cell.angle_beta   90.00
_cell.angle_gamma   90.00
#
_symmetry.space_group_name_H-M   'P 1'
#
loop_
_entity.id
_entity.type
_entity.pdbx_description
1 polymer ?
#
loop_
_entity_poly.entity_id
_entity_poly.type
_entity_poly.pdbx_seq_one_letter_code
_entity_poly.pdbx_strand_id
1 'polypeptide(L)'
;TGETLKRALAEAFSEDQVAVITGGGVVSDAFSRLPFNQITFTGSTNVGRTVMAAAAENLTPVLLELGGKSPCIIHESFPMKDAAERIALGKCWNAGQTCVAPDYVFVPRGKTREFVAAMRSQVGKMYPSMLNNPDYTSIVNDKQYKRITSYIEDAKAQGAEIFEIN
;
A
#
# COMPACT_ATOMS: atom_id res chain seq x y z
N THR A 1 -6.60 13.71 9.71
CA THR A 1 -5.38 14.05 8.91
C THR A 1 -5.63 15.29 8.06
N GLY A 2 -6.65 15.33 7.19
CA GLY A 2 -6.91 16.49 6.31
C GLY A 2 -7.06 17.80 7.06
N GLU A 3 -7.88 17.85 8.11
CA GLU A 3 -8.07 19.04 8.95
C GLU A 3 -6.78 19.46 9.68
N THR A 4 -5.96 18.50 10.09
CA THR A 4 -4.67 18.81 10.71
C THR A 4 -3.71 19.45 9.69
N LEU A 5 -3.68 18.91 8.47
CA LEU A 5 -2.88 19.45 7.38
C LEU A 5 -3.37 20.87 7.00
N LYS A 6 -4.68 21.08 6.89
CA LYS A 6 -5.27 22.39 6.61
C LYS A 6 -4.81 23.44 7.63
N ARG A 7 -4.89 23.13 8.93
CA ARG A 7 -4.42 24.03 9.99
C ARG A 7 -2.92 24.31 9.91
N ALA A 8 -2.12 23.27 9.74
CA ALA A 8 -0.66 23.43 9.68
C ALA A 8 -0.21 24.28 8.48
N LEU A 9 -0.85 24.11 7.32
CA LEU A 9 -0.52 24.90 6.13
C LEU A 9 -1.00 26.35 6.24
N ALA A 10 -2.13 26.61 6.91
CA ALA A 10 -2.64 27.94 7.14
C ALA A 10 -1.74 28.81 8.05
N GLU A 11 -0.80 28.21 8.78
CA GLU A 11 0.20 28.95 9.56
C GLU A 11 1.29 29.58 8.68
N ALA A 12 1.51 29.03 7.47
CA ALA A 12 2.61 29.45 6.59
C ALA A 12 2.15 30.02 5.23
N PHE A 13 0.94 29.68 4.80
CA PHE A 13 0.42 30.04 3.48
C PHE A 13 -1.00 30.60 3.57
N SER A 14 -1.33 31.59 2.75
CA SER A 14 -2.70 32.03 2.55
C SER A 14 -3.50 31.02 1.71
N GLU A 15 -4.81 31.00 1.83
CA GLU A 15 -5.68 30.00 1.16
C GLU A 15 -5.65 30.11 -0.38
N ASP A 16 -5.34 31.29 -0.92
CA ASP A 16 -5.13 31.51 -2.36
C ASP A 16 -3.80 30.93 -2.88
N GLN A 17 -2.83 30.65 -1.99
CA GLN A 17 -1.59 29.98 -2.31
C GLN A 17 -1.68 28.46 -2.11
N VAL A 18 -2.26 28.04 -0.98
CA VAL A 18 -2.39 26.61 -0.63
C VAL A 18 -3.74 26.35 0.02
N ALA A 19 -4.59 25.61 -0.67
CA ALA A 19 -5.89 25.19 -0.16
C ALA A 19 -5.94 23.67 0.07
N VAL A 20 -6.52 23.24 1.20
CA VAL A 20 -6.77 21.82 1.50
C VAL A 20 -8.28 21.58 1.44
N ILE A 21 -8.70 20.84 0.44
CA ILE A 21 -10.10 20.45 0.24
C ILE A 21 -10.29 19.04 0.78
N THR A 22 -11.21 18.88 1.72
CA THR A 22 -11.57 17.58 2.30
C THR A 22 -12.95 17.14 1.81
N GLY A 23 -13.10 15.84 1.52
CA GLY A 23 -14.38 15.29 1.10
C GLY A 23 -14.31 13.84 0.65
N GLY A 24 -15.46 13.27 0.34
CA GLY A 24 -15.57 11.92 -0.23
C GLY A 24 -15.48 11.90 -1.75
N GLY A 25 -15.85 10.75 -2.35
CA GLY A 25 -15.73 10.53 -3.81
C GLY A 25 -16.42 11.59 -4.68
N VAL A 26 -17.56 12.12 -4.26
CA VAL A 26 -18.28 13.18 -5.00
C VAL A 26 -17.45 14.46 -5.09
N VAL A 27 -16.83 14.85 -3.97
CA VAL A 27 -15.94 16.04 -3.95
C VAL A 27 -14.69 15.78 -4.80
N SER A 28 -14.10 14.61 -4.71
CA SER A 28 -12.92 14.24 -5.50
C SER A 28 -13.20 14.22 -6.99
N ASP A 29 -14.37 13.72 -7.42
CA ASP A 29 -14.78 13.74 -8.84
C ASP A 29 -14.94 15.17 -9.34
N ALA A 30 -15.70 16.01 -8.62
CA ALA A 30 -15.87 17.41 -8.98
C ALA A 30 -14.54 18.17 -9.02
N PHE A 31 -13.65 17.91 -8.04
CA PHE A 31 -12.31 18.51 -8.00
C PHE A 31 -11.47 18.13 -9.22
N SER A 32 -11.50 16.87 -9.65
CA SER A 32 -10.74 16.39 -10.81
C SER A 32 -11.18 17.00 -12.14
N ARG A 33 -12.35 17.62 -12.19
CA ARG A 33 -12.90 18.30 -13.39
C ARG A 33 -12.57 19.80 -13.46
N LEU A 34 -11.90 20.33 -12.46
CA LEU A 34 -11.48 21.73 -12.48
C LEU A 34 -10.31 21.95 -13.44
N PRO A 35 -10.21 23.13 -14.06
CA PRO A 35 -9.19 23.43 -15.07
C PRO A 35 -7.82 23.74 -14.42
N PHE A 36 -7.23 22.74 -13.79
CA PHE A 36 -5.90 22.84 -13.21
C PHE A 36 -4.81 22.86 -14.28
N ASN A 37 -3.65 23.44 -13.96
CA ASN A 37 -2.47 23.35 -14.79
C ASN A 37 -1.87 21.94 -14.81
N GLN A 38 -2.02 21.19 -13.70
CA GLN A 38 -1.57 19.79 -13.55
C GLN A 38 -2.32 19.14 -12.40
N ILE A 39 -2.59 17.84 -12.53
CA ILE A 39 -3.09 17.01 -11.43
C ILE A 39 -2.07 15.90 -11.13
N THR A 40 -1.64 15.79 -9.88
CA THR A 40 -0.92 14.61 -9.38
C THR A 40 -1.88 13.80 -8.52
N PHE A 41 -2.08 12.54 -8.86
CA PHE A 41 -3.01 11.64 -8.17
C PHE A 41 -2.27 10.41 -7.64
N THR A 42 -2.49 10.10 -6.37
CA THR A 42 -2.03 8.84 -5.77
C THR A 42 -3.24 8.01 -5.33
N GLY A 43 -3.33 6.76 -5.80
CA GLY A 43 -4.43 5.88 -5.43
C GLY A 43 -4.55 4.62 -6.29
N SER A 44 -5.75 4.03 -6.34
CA SER A 44 -5.96 2.82 -7.14
C SER A 44 -5.99 3.11 -8.65
N THR A 45 -5.57 2.14 -9.45
CA THR A 45 -5.60 2.22 -10.92
C THR A 45 -6.99 2.57 -11.46
N ASN A 46 -8.05 2.02 -10.86
CA ASN A 46 -9.42 2.31 -11.32
C ASN A 46 -9.81 3.77 -11.07
N VAL A 47 -9.47 4.33 -9.92
CA VAL A 47 -9.71 5.75 -9.63
C VAL A 47 -8.81 6.63 -10.48
N GLY A 48 -7.55 6.25 -10.71
CA GLY A 48 -6.64 6.97 -11.60
C GLY A 48 -7.18 7.11 -13.03
N ARG A 49 -7.81 6.08 -13.56
CA ARG A 49 -8.50 6.16 -14.87
C ARG A 49 -9.63 7.19 -14.86
N THR A 50 -10.43 7.24 -13.79
CA THR A 50 -11.51 8.22 -13.64
C THR A 50 -10.95 9.64 -13.57
N VAL A 51 -9.89 9.85 -12.78
CA VAL A 51 -9.22 11.16 -12.67
C VAL A 51 -8.65 11.60 -14.02
N MET A 52 -7.98 10.69 -14.74
CA MET A 52 -7.43 11.00 -16.06
C MET A 52 -8.52 11.37 -17.07
N ALA A 53 -9.64 10.64 -17.06
CA ALA A 53 -10.78 10.93 -17.95
C ALA A 53 -11.41 12.30 -17.63
N ALA A 54 -11.58 12.63 -16.35
CA ALA A 54 -12.10 13.93 -15.91
C ALA A 54 -11.15 15.09 -16.29
N ALA A 55 -9.85 14.92 -16.05
CA ALA A 55 -8.84 15.92 -16.40
C ALA A 55 -8.75 16.20 -17.91
N ALA A 56 -9.03 15.19 -18.74
CA ALA A 56 -9.02 15.31 -20.20
C ALA A 56 -10.05 16.33 -20.73
N GLU A 57 -11.15 16.57 -20.00
CA GLU A 57 -12.16 17.58 -20.39
C GLU A 57 -11.54 18.99 -20.48
N ASN A 58 -10.50 19.27 -19.70
CA ASN A 58 -9.79 20.54 -19.68
C ASN A 58 -8.38 20.44 -20.29
N LEU A 59 -8.01 19.31 -20.90
CA LEU A 59 -6.66 19.01 -21.37
C LEU A 59 -5.59 19.13 -20.26
N THR A 60 -5.98 18.92 -19.00
CA THR A 60 -5.09 19.00 -17.84
C THR A 60 -4.14 17.80 -17.83
N PRO A 61 -2.82 18.02 -17.81
CA PRO A 61 -1.84 16.94 -17.66
C PRO A 61 -2.00 16.23 -16.32
N VAL A 62 -1.84 14.90 -16.31
CA VAL A 62 -1.93 14.10 -15.09
C VAL A 62 -0.67 13.29 -14.85
N LEU A 63 -0.22 13.26 -13.58
CA LEU A 63 0.78 12.32 -13.07
C LEU A 63 0.05 11.33 -12.16
N LEU A 64 0.10 10.05 -12.52
CA LEU A 64 -0.61 8.99 -11.78
C LEU A 64 0.37 8.11 -11.01
N GLU A 65 0.34 8.24 -9.68
CA GLU A 65 1.04 7.37 -8.74
C GLU A 65 0.07 6.28 -8.27
N LEU A 66 0.29 5.06 -8.76
CA LEU A 66 -0.65 3.95 -8.58
C LEU A 66 -0.04 2.83 -7.73
N GLY A 67 -0.81 1.77 -7.50
CA GLY A 67 -0.34 0.60 -6.78
C GLY A 67 0.69 -0.21 -7.56
N GLY A 68 1.37 -1.12 -6.87
CA GLY A 68 2.40 -1.99 -7.44
C GLY A 68 2.22 -3.45 -7.04
N LYS A 69 2.91 -4.32 -7.77
CA LYS A 69 3.11 -5.74 -7.49
C LYS A 69 4.62 -5.97 -7.41
N SER A 70 5.25 -5.41 -6.36
CA SER A 70 6.70 -5.31 -6.24
C SER A 70 7.35 -6.66 -5.94
N PRO A 71 8.16 -7.23 -6.86
CA PRO A 71 8.86 -8.47 -6.64
C PRO A 71 10.07 -8.29 -5.72
N CYS A 72 10.35 -9.32 -4.90
CA CYS A 72 11.63 -9.48 -4.24
C CYS A 72 12.34 -10.69 -4.84
N ILE A 73 13.62 -10.56 -5.14
CA ILE A 73 14.44 -11.65 -5.66
C ILE A 73 15.60 -11.88 -4.69
N ILE A 74 15.64 -13.07 -4.10
CA ILE A 74 16.73 -13.48 -3.19
C ILE A 74 17.74 -14.28 -3.99
N HIS A 75 18.96 -13.76 -4.12
CA HIS A 75 20.07 -14.51 -4.72
C HIS A 75 20.60 -15.56 -3.74
N GLU A 76 21.08 -16.68 -4.25
CA GLU A 76 21.56 -17.81 -3.42
C GLU A 76 22.70 -17.46 -2.46
N SER A 77 23.52 -16.47 -2.80
CA SER A 77 24.63 -15.98 -1.96
C SER A 77 24.18 -15.01 -0.86
N PHE A 78 22.91 -14.55 -0.87
CA PHE A 78 22.45 -13.59 0.11
C PHE A 78 21.93 -14.30 1.36
N PRO A 79 22.35 -13.90 2.59
CA PRO A 79 21.91 -14.57 3.81
C PRO A 79 20.40 -14.52 3.99
N MET A 80 19.77 -15.67 4.17
CA MET A 80 18.30 -15.78 4.28
C MET A 80 17.72 -14.99 5.45
N LYS A 81 18.44 -14.94 6.58
CA LYS A 81 18.05 -14.17 7.74
C LYS A 81 17.95 -12.66 7.43
N ASP A 82 18.94 -12.13 6.72
CA ASP A 82 19.01 -10.71 6.37
C ASP A 82 17.95 -10.36 5.31
N ALA A 83 17.69 -11.29 4.37
CA ALA A 83 16.62 -11.16 3.41
C ALA A 83 15.25 -11.08 4.12
N ALA A 84 14.99 -12.01 5.04
CA ALA A 84 13.74 -12.05 5.80
C ALA A 84 13.55 -10.78 6.67
N GLU A 85 14.60 -10.27 7.28
CA GLU A 85 14.55 -9.04 8.08
C GLU A 85 14.11 -7.84 7.24
N ARG A 86 14.74 -7.64 6.09
CA ARG A 86 14.42 -6.53 5.18
C ARG A 86 13.02 -6.66 4.56
N ILE A 87 12.65 -7.87 4.14
CA ILE A 87 11.34 -8.14 3.55
C ILE A 87 10.24 -8.00 4.59
N ALA A 88 10.44 -8.50 5.82
CA ALA A 88 9.47 -8.36 6.91
C ALA A 88 9.23 -6.89 7.24
N LEU A 89 10.29 -6.08 7.36
CA LEU A 89 10.15 -4.64 7.59
C LEU A 89 9.33 -3.98 6.48
N GLY A 90 9.70 -4.18 5.22
CA GLY A 90 9.00 -3.58 4.08
C GLY A 90 7.57 -4.07 3.91
N LYS A 91 7.28 -5.35 4.28
CA LYS A 91 5.94 -5.93 4.17
C LYS A 91 5.03 -5.56 5.33
N CYS A 92 5.55 -5.50 6.55
CA CYS A 92 4.73 -5.22 7.72
C CYS A 92 4.50 -3.72 7.94
N TRP A 93 5.34 -2.87 7.37
CA TRP A 93 5.13 -1.42 7.44
C TRP A 93 3.77 -1.05 6.83
N ASN A 94 2.96 -0.34 7.61
CA ASN A 94 1.58 0.01 7.26
C ASN A 94 0.72 -1.20 6.84
N ALA A 95 0.98 -2.39 7.43
CA ALA A 95 0.35 -3.67 7.05
C ALA A 95 0.50 -4.02 5.55
N GLY A 96 1.59 -3.58 4.91
CA GLY A 96 1.83 -3.80 3.48
C GLY A 96 0.99 -2.93 2.54
N GLN A 97 0.30 -1.93 3.07
CA GLN A 97 -0.57 -1.03 2.29
C GLN A 97 0.24 0.14 1.71
N THR A 98 1.28 -0.18 0.96
CA THR A 98 2.19 0.75 0.27
C THR A 98 2.46 0.26 -1.15
N CYS A 99 2.61 1.20 -2.09
CA CYS A 99 2.85 0.89 -3.50
C CYS A 99 4.14 0.09 -3.75
N VAL A 100 5.15 0.27 -2.90
CA VAL A 100 6.46 -0.40 -2.96
C VAL A 100 6.60 -1.57 -1.99
N ALA A 101 5.55 -1.94 -1.24
CA ALA A 101 5.62 -3.07 -0.33
C ALA A 101 5.95 -4.37 -1.09
N PRO A 102 6.86 -5.21 -0.58
CA PRO A 102 7.11 -6.52 -1.14
C PRO A 102 5.81 -7.31 -1.30
N ASP A 103 5.48 -7.72 -2.53
CA ASP A 103 4.23 -8.41 -2.81
C ASP A 103 4.45 -9.91 -2.96
N TYR A 104 5.45 -10.33 -3.71
CA TYR A 104 5.85 -11.71 -3.87
C TYR A 104 7.39 -11.84 -3.86
N VAL A 105 7.87 -13.04 -3.53
CA VAL A 105 9.30 -13.28 -3.35
C VAL A 105 9.73 -14.49 -4.17
N PHE A 106 10.75 -14.32 -5.01
CA PHE A 106 11.46 -15.41 -5.61
C PHE A 106 12.58 -15.87 -4.67
N VAL A 107 12.49 -17.13 -4.26
CA VAL A 107 13.43 -17.77 -3.32
C VAL A 107 14.24 -18.81 -4.08
N PRO A 108 15.54 -18.99 -3.80
CA PRO A 108 16.34 -20.05 -4.41
C PRO A 108 15.69 -21.42 -4.24
N ARG A 109 15.86 -22.28 -5.25
CA ARG A 109 15.25 -23.63 -5.26
C ARG A 109 15.55 -24.39 -3.97
N GLY A 110 14.51 -24.96 -3.37
CA GLY A 110 14.61 -25.72 -2.13
C GLY A 110 14.72 -24.90 -0.84
N LYS A 111 14.75 -23.56 -0.90
CA LYS A 111 14.92 -22.68 0.26
C LYS A 111 13.61 -22.09 0.79
N THR A 112 12.45 -22.44 0.23
CA THR A 112 11.14 -21.88 0.63
C THR A 112 10.87 -22.07 2.12
N ARG A 113 11.08 -23.26 2.68
CA ARG A 113 10.84 -23.52 4.12
C ARG A 113 11.80 -22.76 5.02
N GLU A 114 13.06 -22.60 4.59
CA GLU A 114 14.04 -21.77 5.31
C GLU A 114 13.59 -20.31 5.34
N PHE A 115 13.13 -19.79 4.20
CA PHE A 115 12.58 -18.44 4.10
C PHE A 115 11.35 -18.24 5.00
N VAL A 116 10.38 -19.16 4.95
CA VAL A 116 9.17 -19.10 5.80
C VAL A 116 9.54 -19.11 7.29
N ALA A 117 10.47 -19.97 7.70
CA ALA A 117 10.94 -20.01 9.09
C ALA A 117 11.63 -18.72 9.51
N ALA A 118 12.46 -18.13 8.63
CA ALA A 118 13.12 -16.85 8.88
C ALA A 118 12.10 -15.70 8.97
N MET A 119 11.10 -15.66 8.08
CA MET A 119 10.00 -14.69 8.13
C MET A 119 9.20 -14.78 9.43
N ARG A 120 8.79 -16.00 9.84
CA ARG A 120 8.10 -16.21 11.12
C ARG A 120 8.91 -15.69 12.31
N SER A 121 10.20 -16.02 12.34
CA SER A 121 11.10 -15.55 13.40
C SER A 121 11.20 -14.02 13.43
N GLN A 122 11.32 -13.40 12.26
CA GLN A 122 11.49 -11.94 12.18
C GLN A 122 10.20 -11.19 12.50
N VAL A 123 9.06 -11.61 11.94
CA VAL A 123 7.77 -10.99 12.23
C VAL A 123 7.39 -11.17 13.71
N GLY A 124 7.64 -12.35 14.29
CA GLY A 124 7.40 -12.59 15.72
C GLY A 124 8.26 -11.74 16.65
N LYS A 125 9.47 -11.31 16.22
CA LYS A 125 10.28 -10.34 16.97
C LYS A 125 9.73 -8.92 16.86
N MET A 126 9.29 -8.53 15.67
CA MET A 126 8.72 -7.19 15.44
C MET A 126 7.36 -7.03 16.12
N TYR A 127 6.54 -8.06 16.03
CA TYR A 127 5.17 -8.08 16.53
C TYR A 127 4.89 -9.39 17.29
N PRO A 128 5.23 -9.47 18.59
CA PRO A 128 4.97 -10.67 19.40
C PRO A 128 3.49 -11.08 19.45
N SER A 129 2.59 -10.13 19.24
CA SER A 129 1.17 -10.34 18.95
C SER A 129 0.74 -9.31 17.91
N MET A 130 -0.05 -9.72 16.93
CA MET A 130 -0.66 -8.79 15.96
C MET A 130 -2.04 -8.33 16.40
N LEU A 131 -2.77 -9.19 17.10
CA LEU A 131 -4.12 -8.86 17.57
C LEU A 131 -4.04 -7.80 18.69
N ASN A 132 -4.76 -6.69 18.50
CA ASN A 132 -4.79 -5.55 19.41
C ASN A 132 -3.41 -4.92 19.68
N ASN A 133 -2.50 -5.02 18.72
CA ASN A 133 -1.17 -4.41 18.82
C ASN A 133 -1.24 -2.94 18.34
N PRO A 134 -0.90 -1.96 19.20
CA PRO A 134 -0.94 -0.55 18.82
C PRO A 134 0.12 -0.17 17.78
N ASP A 135 1.17 -0.99 17.63
CA ASP A 135 2.27 -0.74 16.69
C ASP A 135 2.03 -1.37 15.30
N TYR A 136 0.93 -2.15 15.15
CA TYR A 136 0.58 -2.76 13.87
C TYR A 136 -0.67 -2.13 13.26
N THR A 137 -0.54 -1.60 12.06
CA THR A 137 -1.64 -0.90 11.36
C THR A 137 -2.72 -1.87 10.91
N SER A 138 -3.97 -1.51 11.11
CA SER A 138 -5.12 -2.26 10.58
C SER A 138 -5.29 -2.06 9.06
N ILE A 139 -5.99 -2.99 8.41
CA ILE A 139 -6.46 -2.80 7.03
C ILE A 139 -7.43 -1.61 7.00
N VAL A 140 -7.26 -0.74 6.00
CA VAL A 140 -7.88 0.60 5.95
C VAL A 140 -9.41 0.62 6.02
N ASN A 141 -10.08 -0.41 5.51
CA ASN A 141 -11.54 -0.57 5.57
C ASN A 141 -12.00 -1.98 5.23
N ASP A 142 -13.27 -2.28 5.52
CA ASP A 142 -13.89 -3.60 5.31
C ASP A 142 -13.85 -4.05 3.84
N LYS A 143 -13.96 -3.15 2.88
CA LYS A 143 -13.88 -3.49 1.46
C LYS A 143 -12.52 -4.10 1.11
N GLN A 144 -11.44 -3.51 1.61
CA GLN A 144 -10.08 -4.02 1.38
C GLN A 144 -9.81 -5.28 2.18
N TYR A 145 -10.33 -5.38 3.40
CA TYR A 145 -10.25 -6.58 4.21
C TYR A 145 -10.90 -7.78 3.49
N LYS A 146 -12.14 -7.62 3.04
CA LYS A 146 -12.86 -8.66 2.27
C LYS A 146 -12.13 -9.05 0.99
N ARG A 147 -11.55 -8.09 0.28
CA ARG A 147 -10.76 -8.37 -0.93
C ARG A 147 -9.52 -9.22 -0.62
N ILE A 148 -8.78 -8.90 0.44
CA ILE A 148 -7.59 -9.67 0.83
C ILE A 148 -7.99 -11.07 1.28
N THR A 149 -9.05 -11.21 2.07
CA THR A 149 -9.57 -12.50 2.51
C THR A 149 -9.97 -13.37 1.31
N SER A 150 -10.65 -12.79 0.29
CA SER A 150 -11.02 -13.54 -0.90
C SER A 150 -9.81 -14.06 -1.69
N TYR A 151 -8.68 -13.34 -1.70
CA TYR A 151 -7.46 -13.81 -2.34
C TYR A 151 -6.82 -14.99 -1.60
N ILE A 152 -6.91 -14.98 -0.25
CA ILE A 152 -6.42 -16.11 0.56
C ILE A 152 -7.26 -17.36 0.29
N GLU A 153 -8.59 -17.23 0.23
CA GLU A 153 -9.49 -18.33 -0.07
C GLU A 153 -9.32 -18.86 -1.50
N ASP A 154 -9.12 -17.97 -2.49
CA ASP A 154 -8.81 -18.36 -3.86
C ASP A 154 -7.47 -19.11 -3.94
N ALA A 155 -6.43 -18.64 -3.26
CA ALA A 155 -5.14 -19.31 -3.20
C ALA A 155 -5.25 -20.73 -2.61
N LYS A 156 -6.03 -20.89 -1.51
CA LYS A 156 -6.32 -22.20 -0.93
C LYS A 156 -7.03 -23.12 -1.93
N ALA A 157 -8.04 -22.60 -2.61
CA ALA A 157 -8.82 -23.36 -3.61
C ALA A 157 -7.94 -23.83 -4.79
N GLN A 158 -6.91 -23.04 -5.13
CA GLN A 158 -5.93 -23.37 -6.15
C GLN A 158 -4.78 -24.29 -5.65
N GLY A 159 -4.82 -24.73 -4.41
CA GLY A 159 -3.85 -25.66 -3.82
C GLY A 159 -2.57 -25.01 -3.30
N ALA A 160 -2.57 -23.69 -3.06
CA ALA A 160 -1.43 -23.05 -2.44
C ALA A 160 -1.24 -23.51 -0.98
N GLU A 161 0.00 -23.72 -0.58
CA GLU A 161 0.35 -24.00 0.82
C GLU A 161 0.32 -22.66 1.59
N ILE A 162 -0.48 -22.60 2.65
CA ILE A 162 -0.64 -21.39 3.47
C ILE A 162 0.15 -21.55 4.77
N PHE A 163 1.02 -20.57 5.04
CA PHE A 163 1.78 -20.48 6.27
C PHE A 163 1.32 -19.25 7.06
N GLU A 164 0.61 -19.47 8.13
CA GLU A 164 0.19 -18.38 9.03
C GLU A 164 1.33 -17.95 9.94
N ILE A 165 1.42 -16.63 10.19
CA ILE A 165 2.38 -16.01 11.10
C ILE A 165 1.58 -15.19 12.10
N ASN A 166 1.49 -15.68 13.37
CA ASN A 166 0.68 -15.14 14.49
C ASN A 166 -0.82 -15.26 14.31
#